data_08e4089b4f4fc8cb8be991300d84e8c2
#
_entry.id   08e4089b4f4fc8cb8be991300d84e8c2
#
_cell.length_a   1.000
_cell.length_b   1.000
_cell.length_c   1.000
_cell.angle_alpha   90.00
_cell.angle_beta   90.00
_cell.angle_gamma   90.00
#
_symmetry.space_group_name_H-M   'P 1'
#
loop_
_entity.id
_entity.type
_entity.pdbx_description
1 polymer ?
#
loop_
_entity_poly.entity_id
_entity_poly.type
_entity_poly.pdbx_seq_one_letter_code
_entity_poly.pdbx_strand_id
1 'polypeptide(L)'
;YTTLFRSVFDWLRTDLARVIEEDGSNSLYFDEKELGNMTPLDIVRKTAEDSHGFTLPGWEPERLAELEKTLKQYEGITPDMLRENYKYFLDAIIPVCEEVGVKMAVHPDDPAWPIFGLPRISHSQEDFDKIVALHDSPANALCLCTGSLGSNPANDIPAIIRHFGEMDRIACLHIRNVKYLGERCFREAAHLSSTGDLDMFEIVKAVYDTCPHDVYVRPDHGRMIWGEVGRPGYGLYDRALGATYLNGLWEAIDKMSNK
;
A
#
# COMPACT_ATOMS: atom_id res chain seq x y z
N TYR A 1 5.23 -15.99 4.82
CA TYR A 1 4.86 -15.94 3.40
C TYR A 1 4.41 -14.54 2.98
N THR A 2 3.52 -13.87 3.70
CA THR A 2 3.01 -12.53 3.34
C THR A 2 4.08 -11.44 3.39
N THR A 3 5.00 -11.48 4.34
CA THR A 3 6.04 -10.45 4.51
C THR A 3 7.07 -10.45 3.37
N LEU A 4 7.44 -11.61 2.84
CA LEU A 4 8.39 -11.72 1.73
C LEU A 4 7.77 -11.20 0.42
N PHE A 5 6.49 -11.54 0.17
CA PHE A 5 5.76 -11.10 -1.00
C PHE A 5 5.52 -9.59 -1.00
N ARG A 6 5.13 -9.02 0.13
CA ARG A 6 4.96 -7.59 0.26
C ARG A 6 6.25 -6.83 -0.05
N SER A 7 7.39 -7.31 0.44
CA SER A 7 8.68 -6.70 0.15
C SER A 7 8.99 -6.70 -1.34
N VAL A 8 8.76 -7.80 -2.05
CA VAL A 8 8.99 -7.90 -3.49
C VAL A 8 8.10 -6.95 -4.27
N PHE A 9 6.82 -6.81 -3.89
CA PHE A 9 5.88 -5.98 -4.62
C PHE A 9 6.06 -4.48 -4.35
N ASP A 10 6.38 -4.08 -3.14
CA ASP A 10 6.80 -2.70 -2.85
C ASP A 10 8.04 -2.29 -3.66
N TRP A 11 8.90 -3.23 -3.94
CA TRP A 11 10.10 -3.04 -4.74
C TRP A 11 9.81 -2.86 -6.22
N LEU A 12 8.93 -3.68 -6.77
CA LEU A 12 8.56 -3.62 -8.16
C LEU A 12 8.01 -2.26 -8.56
N ARG A 13 7.48 -1.51 -7.60
CA ARG A 13 6.97 -0.17 -7.81
C ARG A 13 8.02 0.92 -7.63
N THR A 14 8.84 0.81 -6.61
CA THR A 14 9.57 1.96 -6.09
C THR A 14 10.85 2.32 -6.85
N ASP A 15 11.36 1.45 -7.72
CA ASP A 15 12.69 1.68 -8.30
C ASP A 15 12.74 1.54 -9.84
N LEU A 16 11.58 1.44 -10.51
CA LEU A 16 11.57 1.33 -11.97
C LEU A 16 12.02 2.62 -12.65
N ALA A 17 11.61 3.77 -12.12
CA ALA A 17 12.04 5.06 -12.64
C ALA A 17 11.73 6.20 -11.66
N ARG A 18 12.40 7.33 -11.87
CA ARG A 18 12.20 8.57 -11.12
C ARG A 18 11.81 9.68 -12.06
N VAL A 19 10.83 10.46 -11.65
CA VAL A 19 10.46 11.70 -12.31
C VAL A 19 10.93 12.86 -11.46
N ILE A 20 11.67 13.80 -12.06
CA ILE A 20 12.00 15.07 -11.42
C ILE A 20 10.89 16.04 -11.79
N GLU A 21 10.18 16.51 -10.78
CA GLU A 21 9.10 17.48 -10.93
C GLU A 21 9.63 18.89 -11.18
N GLU A 22 8.77 19.81 -11.62
CA GLU A 22 9.13 21.22 -11.85
C GLU A 22 9.63 21.92 -10.58
N ASP A 23 9.16 21.49 -9.40
CA ASP A 23 9.61 22.01 -8.11
C ASP A 23 10.95 21.40 -7.64
N GLY A 24 11.59 20.57 -8.46
CA GLY A 24 12.84 19.87 -8.15
C GLY A 24 12.66 18.66 -7.22
N SER A 25 11.43 18.29 -6.86
CA SER A 25 11.17 17.07 -6.12
C SER A 25 11.39 15.83 -6.99
N ASN A 26 11.71 14.72 -6.34
CA ASN A 26 11.95 13.44 -6.98
C ASN A 26 10.85 12.47 -6.57
N SER A 27 10.03 12.07 -7.54
CA SER A 27 8.93 11.12 -7.36
C SER A 27 9.28 9.77 -7.96
N LEU A 28 8.90 8.70 -7.29
CA LEU A 28 8.90 7.37 -7.88
C LEU A 28 7.69 7.20 -8.78
N TYR A 29 7.84 6.49 -9.89
CA TYR A 29 6.72 6.13 -10.73
C TYR A 29 6.76 4.66 -11.14
N PHE A 30 5.60 4.14 -11.48
CA PHE A 30 5.40 2.81 -12.05
C PHE A 30 4.76 2.95 -13.44
N ASP A 31 5.32 2.27 -14.42
CA ASP A 31 4.70 2.05 -15.73
C ASP A 31 4.79 0.56 -16.09
N GLU A 32 3.64 -0.11 -16.21
CA GLU A 32 3.61 -1.53 -16.56
C GLU A 32 4.27 -1.83 -17.90
N LYS A 33 4.23 -0.89 -18.84
CA LYS A 33 4.87 -1.05 -20.16
C LYS A 33 6.39 -1.11 -20.07
N GLU A 34 6.98 -0.43 -19.07
CA GLU A 34 8.43 -0.46 -18.85
C GLU A 34 8.90 -1.78 -18.21
N LEU A 35 8.00 -2.57 -17.63
CA LEU A 35 8.34 -3.92 -17.17
C LEU A 35 8.78 -4.80 -18.34
N GLY A 36 8.15 -4.64 -19.52
CA GLY A 36 8.52 -5.38 -20.72
C GLY A 36 8.62 -6.88 -20.49
N ASN A 37 9.81 -7.45 -20.72
CA ASN A 37 10.12 -8.85 -20.50
C ASN A 37 10.90 -9.10 -19.19
N MET A 38 11.00 -8.10 -18.30
CA MET A 38 11.69 -8.27 -17.03
C MET A 38 10.98 -9.30 -16.16
N THR A 39 11.76 -10.12 -15.49
CA THR A 39 11.28 -11.04 -14.45
C THR A 39 11.29 -10.33 -13.10
N PRO A 40 10.58 -10.84 -12.08
CA PRO A 40 10.69 -10.34 -10.71
C PRO A 40 12.14 -10.28 -10.21
N LEU A 41 12.98 -11.25 -10.59
CA LEU A 41 14.40 -11.29 -10.20
C LEU A 41 15.22 -10.20 -10.88
N ASP A 42 14.91 -9.85 -12.12
CA ASP A 42 15.62 -8.78 -12.82
C ASP A 42 15.38 -7.44 -12.15
N ILE A 43 14.14 -7.19 -11.71
CA ILE A 43 13.79 -5.98 -10.99
C ILE A 43 14.50 -5.92 -9.64
N VAL A 44 14.47 -7.02 -8.91
CA VAL A 44 15.16 -7.10 -7.60
C VAL A 44 16.66 -6.83 -7.75
N ARG A 45 17.33 -7.38 -8.78
CA ARG A 45 18.74 -7.12 -9.07
C ARG A 45 18.97 -5.65 -9.41
N LYS A 46 18.17 -5.09 -10.30
CA LYS A 46 18.25 -3.67 -10.67
C LYS A 46 18.11 -2.76 -9.46
N THR A 47 17.15 -3.04 -8.60
CA THR A 47 16.92 -2.29 -7.38
C THR A 47 18.09 -2.38 -6.40
N ALA A 48 18.68 -3.54 -6.23
CA ALA A 48 19.86 -3.70 -5.39
C ALA A 48 21.05 -2.85 -5.89
N GLU A 49 21.19 -2.72 -7.21
CA GLU A 49 22.21 -1.86 -7.84
C GLU A 49 21.89 -0.37 -7.64
N ASP A 50 20.62 0.03 -7.72
CA ASP A 50 20.17 1.43 -7.64
C ASP A 50 19.97 1.94 -6.19
N SER A 51 20.10 1.08 -5.20
CA SER A 51 19.78 1.41 -3.79
C SER A 51 20.77 2.34 -3.10
N HIS A 52 21.80 2.83 -3.80
CA HIS A 52 22.86 3.69 -3.24
C HIS A 52 23.51 3.15 -1.96
N GLY A 53 23.57 1.82 -1.81
CA GLY A 53 24.13 1.16 -0.64
C GLY A 53 23.17 1.02 0.55
N PHE A 54 21.91 1.42 0.41
CA PHE A 54 20.88 1.17 1.43
C PHE A 54 20.31 -0.24 1.25
N THR A 55 20.63 -1.14 2.16
CA THR A 55 20.04 -2.48 2.20
C THR A 55 18.81 -2.47 3.11
N LEU A 56 17.69 -2.93 2.58
CA LEU A 56 16.50 -3.11 3.40
C LEU A 56 16.52 -4.47 4.09
N PRO A 57 15.96 -4.57 5.30
CA PRO A 57 15.71 -5.86 5.92
C PRO A 57 14.91 -6.77 4.99
N GLY A 58 15.43 -7.94 4.70
CA GLY A 58 14.82 -8.89 3.80
C GLY A 58 15.41 -8.93 2.37
N TRP A 59 16.41 -8.10 2.09
CA TRP A 59 17.02 -7.90 0.76
C TRP A 59 18.47 -8.31 0.69
N GLU A 60 18.89 -9.02 1.67
CA GLU A 60 20.20 -9.58 1.69
C GLU A 60 20.36 -10.59 0.52
N PRO A 61 21.56 -10.73 -0.06
CA PRO A 61 21.80 -11.61 -1.22
C PRO A 61 21.31 -13.05 -1.02
N GLU A 62 21.38 -13.54 0.22
CA GLU A 62 20.91 -14.88 0.59
C GLU A 62 19.40 -15.02 0.41
N ARG A 63 18.65 -13.95 0.67
CA ARG A 63 17.18 -13.92 0.49
C ARG A 63 16.76 -13.80 -0.97
N LEU A 64 17.61 -13.25 -1.84
CA LEU A 64 17.35 -13.23 -3.28
C LEU A 64 17.35 -14.65 -3.87
N ALA A 65 18.24 -15.52 -3.42
CA ALA A 65 18.24 -16.93 -3.82
C ALA A 65 16.98 -17.67 -3.31
N GLU A 66 16.53 -17.35 -2.10
CA GLU A 66 15.29 -17.89 -1.54
C GLU A 66 14.06 -17.39 -2.32
N LEU A 67 14.09 -16.15 -2.82
CA LEU A 67 13.03 -15.58 -3.63
C LEU A 67 12.78 -16.37 -4.91
N GLU A 68 13.83 -16.72 -5.64
CA GLU A 68 13.71 -17.53 -6.86
C GLU A 68 13.02 -18.87 -6.59
N LYS A 69 13.42 -19.53 -5.50
CA LYS A 69 12.78 -20.77 -5.06
C LYS A 69 11.32 -20.57 -4.68
N THR A 70 11.02 -19.47 -4.00
CA THR A 70 9.66 -19.12 -3.60
C THR A 70 8.78 -18.83 -4.82
N LEU A 71 9.27 -18.07 -5.80
CA LEU A 71 8.53 -17.79 -7.04
C LEU A 71 8.15 -19.06 -7.79
N LYS A 72 9.03 -20.06 -7.83
CA LYS A 72 8.73 -21.38 -8.40
C LYS A 72 7.59 -22.11 -7.68
N GLN A 73 7.44 -21.90 -6.37
CA GLN A 73 6.34 -22.49 -5.59
C GLN A 73 4.98 -21.86 -5.92
N TYR A 74 4.97 -20.68 -6.54
CA TYR A 74 3.73 -20.01 -6.97
C TYR A 74 3.30 -20.37 -8.39
N GLU A 75 4.10 -21.15 -9.11
CA GLU A 75 3.70 -21.67 -10.42
C GLU A 75 2.43 -22.50 -10.29
N GLY A 76 1.37 -22.09 -10.99
CA GLY A 76 0.06 -22.75 -10.95
C GLY A 76 -0.82 -22.42 -9.73
N ILE A 77 -0.38 -21.56 -8.81
CA ILE A 77 -1.23 -21.08 -7.72
C ILE A 77 -2.23 -20.05 -8.26
N THR A 78 -3.52 -20.37 -8.08
CA THR A 78 -4.62 -19.46 -8.43
C THR A 78 -4.95 -18.49 -7.27
N PRO A 79 -5.68 -17.38 -7.53
CA PRO A 79 -6.17 -16.51 -6.45
C PRO A 79 -7.01 -17.26 -5.40
N ASP A 80 -7.80 -18.25 -5.80
CA ASP A 80 -8.61 -19.03 -4.86
C ASP A 80 -7.75 -19.93 -3.98
N MET A 81 -6.76 -20.62 -4.55
CA MET A 81 -5.79 -21.40 -3.78
C MET A 81 -5.01 -20.50 -2.80
N LEU A 82 -4.68 -19.26 -3.21
CA LEU A 82 -4.03 -18.31 -2.32
C LEU A 82 -4.95 -17.88 -1.17
N ARG A 83 -6.25 -17.69 -1.43
CA ARG A 83 -7.24 -17.40 -0.38
C ARG A 83 -7.40 -18.59 0.58
N GLU A 84 -7.42 -19.82 0.08
CA GLU A 84 -7.47 -21.03 0.92
C GLU A 84 -6.24 -21.11 1.84
N ASN A 85 -5.04 -20.87 1.31
CA ASN A 85 -3.82 -20.82 2.10
C ASN A 85 -3.86 -19.69 3.14
N TYR A 86 -4.39 -18.53 2.76
CA TYR A 86 -4.53 -17.40 3.68
C TYR A 86 -5.57 -17.70 4.77
N LYS A 87 -6.68 -18.38 4.42
CA LYS A 87 -7.65 -18.85 5.41
C LYS A 87 -7.02 -19.80 6.43
N TYR A 88 -6.23 -20.75 5.97
CA TYR A 88 -5.52 -21.68 6.88
C TYR A 88 -4.64 -20.92 7.88
N PHE A 89 -3.94 -19.87 7.42
CA PHE A 89 -3.16 -19.00 8.30
C PHE A 89 -4.04 -18.23 9.28
N LEU A 90 -5.14 -17.62 8.81
CA LEU A 90 -6.05 -16.85 9.65
C LEU A 90 -6.71 -17.73 10.72
N ASP A 91 -7.17 -18.93 10.37
CA ASP A 91 -7.79 -19.87 11.33
C ASP A 91 -6.83 -20.25 12.47
N ALA A 92 -5.53 -20.26 12.20
CA ALA A 92 -4.52 -20.54 13.24
C ALA A 92 -4.18 -19.34 14.11
N ILE A 93 -4.16 -18.12 13.56
CA ILE A 93 -3.64 -16.94 14.26
C ILE A 93 -4.72 -16.06 14.88
N ILE A 94 -5.89 -15.96 14.26
CA ILE A 94 -6.94 -15.04 14.73
C ILE A 94 -7.42 -15.36 16.16
N PRO A 95 -7.63 -16.62 16.57
CA PRO A 95 -7.99 -16.91 17.96
C PRO A 95 -6.96 -16.38 18.99
N VAL A 96 -5.67 -16.44 18.65
CA VAL A 96 -4.61 -15.87 19.49
C VAL A 96 -4.66 -14.35 19.49
N CYS A 97 -4.93 -13.74 18.35
CA CYS A 97 -5.09 -12.28 18.23
C CYS A 97 -6.25 -11.78 19.10
N GLU A 98 -7.37 -12.50 19.12
CA GLU A 98 -8.53 -12.20 19.97
C GLU A 98 -8.17 -12.30 21.47
N GLU A 99 -7.47 -13.37 21.86
CA GLU A 99 -7.05 -13.58 23.25
C GLU A 99 -6.17 -12.45 23.78
N VAL A 100 -5.26 -11.92 22.94
CA VAL A 100 -4.30 -10.87 23.34
C VAL A 100 -4.73 -9.46 22.96
N GLY A 101 -5.91 -9.28 22.34
CA GLY A 101 -6.44 -7.97 21.93
C GLY A 101 -5.66 -7.30 20.80
N VAL A 102 -5.14 -8.08 19.84
CA VAL A 102 -4.38 -7.58 18.68
C VAL A 102 -5.20 -7.76 17.40
N LYS A 103 -5.20 -6.76 16.52
CA LYS A 103 -5.77 -6.87 15.19
C LYS A 103 -4.67 -7.27 14.18
N MET A 104 -4.92 -8.31 13.39
CA MET A 104 -4.07 -8.72 12.27
C MET A 104 -4.54 -7.99 11.01
N ALA A 105 -3.73 -7.05 10.52
CA ALA A 105 -4.14 -6.16 9.44
C ALA A 105 -3.44 -6.50 8.12
N VAL A 106 -4.21 -6.91 7.11
CA VAL A 106 -3.71 -7.12 5.75
C VAL A 106 -3.62 -5.79 5.00
N HIS A 107 -2.49 -5.60 4.32
CA HIS A 107 -2.23 -4.42 3.48
C HIS A 107 -2.61 -4.74 2.02
N PRO A 108 -3.13 -3.77 1.24
CA PRO A 108 -3.42 -3.96 -0.18
C PRO A 108 -2.19 -4.31 -0.99
N ASP A 109 -2.42 -5.00 -2.10
CA ASP A 109 -1.44 -5.16 -3.16
C ASP A 109 -1.07 -3.78 -3.75
N ASP A 110 0.19 -3.60 -4.12
CA ASP A 110 0.70 -2.39 -4.74
C ASP A 110 1.58 -2.73 -5.97
N PRO A 111 1.19 -2.33 -7.17
CA PRO A 111 -0.06 -1.69 -7.56
C PRO A 111 -1.29 -2.59 -7.40
N ALA A 112 -2.49 -1.99 -7.45
CA ALA A 112 -3.77 -2.66 -7.23
C ALA A 112 -4.24 -3.48 -8.45
N TRP A 113 -3.38 -4.35 -8.96
CA TRP A 113 -3.66 -5.35 -10.00
C TRP A 113 -2.59 -6.43 -10.03
N PRO A 114 -2.87 -7.61 -10.61
CA PRO A 114 -1.88 -8.68 -10.78
C PRO A 114 -0.71 -8.24 -11.69
N ILE A 115 0.51 -8.58 -11.30
CA ILE A 115 1.73 -8.40 -12.11
C ILE A 115 2.52 -9.71 -12.18
N PHE A 116 3.29 -9.90 -13.25
CA PHE A 116 4.11 -11.11 -13.52
C PHE A 116 3.32 -12.42 -13.49
N GLY A 117 2.00 -12.39 -13.69
CA GLY A 117 1.16 -13.59 -13.59
C GLY A 117 1.02 -14.15 -12.19
N LEU A 118 1.50 -13.44 -11.17
CA LEU A 118 1.36 -13.85 -9.77
C LEU A 118 -0.06 -13.57 -9.26
N PRO A 119 -0.64 -14.48 -8.48
CA PRO A 119 -1.95 -14.25 -7.90
C PRO A 119 -1.89 -13.13 -6.87
N ARG A 120 -2.84 -12.19 -6.95
CA ARG A 120 -3.06 -11.13 -5.97
C ARG A 120 -4.50 -11.18 -5.53
N ILE A 121 -4.76 -10.94 -4.25
CA ILE A 121 -6.07 -11.13 -3.62
C ILE A 121 -6.52 -9.95 -2.75
N SER A 122 -5.83 -8.81 -2.81
CA SER A 122 -6.08 -7.64 -1.96
C SER A 122 -5.96 -6.32 -2.73
N HIS A 123 -6.63 -6.20 -3.89
CA HIS A 123 -6.48 -5.04 -4.77
C HIS A 123 -7.81 -4.33 -5.11
N SER A 124 -8.93 -4.75 -4.50
CA SER A 124 -10.25 -4.15 -4.69
C SER A 124 -11.12 -4.31 -3.43
N GLN A 125 -12.25 -3.59 -3.36
CA GLN A 125 -13.23 -3.80 -2.30
C GLN A 125 -13.72 -5.25 -2.26
N GLU A 126 -14.06 -5.82 -3.44
CA GLU A 126 -14.53 -7.21 -3.53
C GLU A 126 -13.52 -8.22 -2.97
N ASP A 127 -12.23 -7.99 -3.21
CA ASP A 127 -11.18 -8.85 -2.65
C ASP A 127 -11.13 -8.75 -1.13
N PHE A 128 -11.23 -7.56 -0.58
CA PHE A 128 -11.26 -7.37 0.86
C PHE A 128 -12.51 -7.93 1.51
N ASP A 129 -13.68 -7.84 0.87
CA ASP A 129 -14.90 -8.52 1.32
C ASP A 129 -14.67 -10.03 1.45
N LYS A 130 -14.00 -10.63 0.44
CA LYS A 130 -13.61 -12.05 0.50
C LYS A 130 -12.63 -12.33 1.64
N ILE A 131 -11.64 -11.46 1.85
CA ILE A 131 -10.62 -11.62 2.91
C ILE A 131 -11.23 -11.56 4.31
N VAL A 132 -12.09 -10.57 4.58
CA VAL A 132 -12.72 -10.47 5.91
C VAL A 132 -13.69 -11.62 6.18
N ALA A 133 -14.28 -12.18 5.12
CA ALA A 133 -15.15 -13.36 5.21
C ALA A 133 -14.39 -14.68 5.41
N LEU A 134 -13.08 -14.77 5.13
CA LEU A 134 -12.28 -15.99 5.34
C LEU A 134 -12.27 -16.41 6.81
N HIS A 135 -12.26 -15.44 7.71
CA HIS A 135 -12.40 -15.62 9.16
C HIS A 135 -13.13 -14.41 9.74
N ASP A 136 -14.41 -14.55 10.04
CA ASP A 136 -15.27 -13.43 10.46
C ASP A 136 -14.98 -13.04 11.91
N SER A 137 -14.03 -12.15 12.09
CA SER A 137 -13.60 -11.60 13.38
C SER A 137 -13.06 -10.18 13.19
N PRO A 138 -13.32 -9.24 14.14
CA PRO A 138 -12.68 -7.92 14.14
C PRO A 138 -11.15 -7.98 14.23
N ALA A 139 -10.58 -9.10 14.70
CA ALA A 139 -9.14 -9.32 14.71
C ALA A 139 -8.57 -9.62 13.32
N ASN A 140 -9.39 -10.10 12.34
CA ASN A 140 -9.06 -10.16 10.93
C ASN A 140 -9.41 -8.82 10.28
N ALA A 141 -8.47 -7.90 10.24
CA ALA A 141 -8.66 -6.50 9.88
C ALA A 141 -7.83 -6.07 8.67
N LEU A 142 -7.97 -4.81 8.30
CA LEU A 142 -7.33 -4.20 7.13
C LEU A 142 -6.41 -3.06 7.55
N CYS A 143 -5.25 -2.99 6.90
CA CYS A 143 -4.42 -1.80 6.82
C CYS A 143 -4.70 -1.14 5.47
N LEU A 144 -5.68 -0.24 5.38
CA LEU A 144 -6.00 0.40 4.10
C LEU A 144 -4.93 1.40 3.70
N CYS A 145 -4.32 1.17 2.54
CA CYS A 145 -3.38 2.11 1.93
C CYS A 145 -4.06 2.80 0.74
N THR A 146 -4.32 4.10 0.88
CA THR A 146 -5.05 4.86 -0.13
C THR A 146 -4.32 4.94 -1.46
N GLY A 147 -2.99 5.05 -1.45
CA GLY A 147 -2.23 5.09 -2.68
C GLY A 147 -2.06 3.72 -3.35
N SER A 148 -1.93 2.63 -2.58
CA SER A 148 -1.88 1.29 -3.15
C SER A 148 -3.19 0.96 -3.87
N LEU A 149 -4.33 1.08 -3.18
CA LEU A 149 -5.65 0.90 -3.80
C LEU A 149 -5.93 1.94 -4.87
N GLY A 150 -5.58 3.20 -4.62
CA GLY A 150 -5.76 4.32 -5.51
C GLY A 150 -4.85 4.31 -6.74
N SER A 151 -3.88 3.40 -6.84
CA SER A 151 -3.15 3.16 -8.09
C SER A 151 -4.07 2.66 -9.21
N ASN A 152 -5.18 2.03 -8.84
CA ASN A 152 -6.25 1.64 -9.77
C ASN A 152 -7.40 2.67 -9.69
N PRO A 153 -7.64 3.47 -10.73
CA PRO A 153 -8.69 4.49 -10.74
C PRO A 153 -10.12 3.92 -10.66
N ALA A 154 -10.30 2.60 -10.81
CA ALA A 154 -11.60 1.96 -10.61
C ALA A 154 -11.98 1.80 -9.13
N ASN A 155 -11.05 1.96 -8.20
CA ASN A 155 -11.28 1.89 -6.77
C ASN A 155 -11.76 3.25 -6.23
N ASP A 156 -12.99 3.31 -5.72
CA ASP A 156 -13.52 4.47 -4.97
C ASP A 156 -13.00 4.40 -3.52
N ILE A 157 -11.92 5.09 -3.24
CA ILE A 157 -11.22 5.00 -1.96
C ILE A 157 -12.09 5.48 -0.79
N PRO A 158 -12.79 6.64 -0.85
CA PRO A 158 -13.71 7.04 0.20
C PRO A 158 -14.83 6.01 0.45
N ALA A 159 -15.40 5.42 -0.59
CA ALA A 159 -16.44 4.39 -0.44
C ALA A 159 -15.89 3.12 0.23
N ILE A 160 -14.70 2.66 -0.16
CA ILE A 160 -14.02 1.51 0.45
C ILE A 160 -13.77 1.76 1.95
N ILE A 161 -13.30 2.96 2.31
CA ILE A 161 -13.06 3.32 3.72
C ILE A 161 -14.37 3.30 4.51
N ARG A 162 -15.44 3.91 3.98
CA ARG A 162 -16.75 3.90 4.66
C ARG A 162 -17.24 2.48 4.87
N HIS A 163 -17.19 1.65 3.82
CA HIS A 163 -17.65 0.26 3.89
C HIS A 163 -16.96 -0.54 5.00
N PHE A 164 -15.64 -0.54 5.05
CA PHE A 164 -14.89 -1.31 6.05
C PHE A 164 -14.78 -0.60 7.42
N GLY A 165 -14.90 0.72 7.47
CA GLY A 165 -15.01 1.49 8.70
C GLY A 165 -16.28 1.18 9.47
N GLU A 166 -17.44 1.18 8.79
CA GLU A 166 -18.74 0.80 9.36
C GLU A 166 -18.77 -0.66 9.86
N MET A 167 -17.95 -1.52 9.29
CA MET A 167 -17.80 -2.92 9.73
C MET A 167 -16.81 -3.11 10.87
N ASP A 168 -16.16 -2.06 11.38
CA ASP A 168 -15.01 -2.13 12.32
C ASP A 168 -13.86 -3.04 11.84
N ARG A 169 -13.57 -3.00 10.55
CA ARG A 169 -12.51 -3.82 9.95
C ARG A 169 -11.23 -3.06 9.64
N ILE A 170 -11.16 -1.77 9.89
CA ILE A 170 -9.95 -0.96 9.67
C ILE A 170 -9.14 -0.90 10.97
N ALA A 171 -7.96 -1.51 10.97
CA ALA A 171 -7.03 -1.44 12.10
C ALA A 171 -6.07 -0.24 11.99
N CYS A 172 -5.70 0.13 10.77
CA CYS A 172 -4.84 1.27 10.50
C CYS A 172 -4.97 1.72 9.04
N LEU A 173 -4.52 2.95 8.77
CA LEU A 173 -4.51 3.51 7.43
C LEU A 173 -3.11 4.04 7.08
N HIS A 174 -2.70 3.77 5.84
CA HIS A 174 -1.61 4.46 5.19
C HIS A 174 -2.20 5.44 4.18
N ILE A 175 -2.09 6.72 4.44
CA ILE A 175 -2.68 7.75 3.60
C ILE A 175 -1.57 8.39 2.75
N ARG A 176 -1.70 8.29 1.44
CA ARG A 176 -0.86 8.95 0.44
C ARG A 176 -1.64 9.20 -0.83
N ASN A 177 -1.12 10.09 -1.67
CA ASN A 177 -1.74 10.46 -2.93
C ASN A 177 -0.90 9.94 -4.11
N VAL A 178 -1.55 9.68 -5.21
CA VAL A 178 -0.93 9.26 -6.48
C VAL A 178 -1.44 10.10 -7.63
N LYS A 179 -0.63 10.25 -8.68
CA LYS A 179 -0.99 10.91 -9.92
C LYS A 179 -0.98 9.92 -11.06
N TYR A 180 -2.11 9.79 -11.76
CA TYR A 180 -2.19 8.94 -12.94
C TYR A 180 -1.45 9.60 -14.12
N LEU A 181 -0.67 8.81 -14.84
CA LEU A 181 0.05 9.23 -16.04
C LEU A 181 -0.46 8.51 -17.29
N GLY A 182 -1.26 7.48 -17.11
CA GLY A 182 -1.84 6.66 -18.16
C GLY A 182 -2.41 5.36 -17.63
N GLU A 183 -2.82 4.48 -18.52
CA GLU A 183 -3.30 3.16 -18.15
C GLU A 183 -2.18 2.36 -17.47
N ARG A 184 -2.42 1.91 -16.23
CA ARG A 184 -1.45 1.20 -15.39
C ARG A 184 -0.10 1.92 -15.26
N CYS A 185 -0.16 3.26 -15.29
CA CYS A 185 0.99 4.12 -15.12
C CYS A 185 0.64 5.24 -14.15
N PHE A 186 1.41 5.38 -13.07
CA PHE A 186 1.21 6.39 -12.05
C PHE A 186 2.52 6.75 -11.36
N ARG A 187 2.52 7.90 -10.68
CA ARG A 187 3.62 8.33 -9.83
C ARG A 187 3.14 8.68 -8.43
N GLU A 188 4.07 8.72 -7.48
CA GLU A 188 3.83 9.29 -6.17
C GLU A 188 3.53 10.80 -6.29
N ALA A 189 2.68 11.31 -5.42
CA ALA A 189 2.37 12.73 -5.32
C ALA A 189 2.48 13.20 -3.88
N ALA A 190 2.54 14.51 -3.66
CA ALA A 190 2.38 15.07 -2.33
C ALA A 190 0.97 14.75 -1.78
N HIS A 191 0.79 14.85 -0.48
CA HIS A 191 -0.48 14.55 0.17
C HIS A 191 -1.62 15.52 -0.16
N LEU A 192 -1.33 16.70 -0.74
CA LEU A 192 -2.39 17.63 -1.15
C LEU A 192 -3.23 17.04 -2.28
N SER A 193 -4.56 17.20 -2.22
CA SER A 193 -5.47 16.77 -3.28
C SER A 193 -5.12 17.37 -4.65
N SER A 194 -4.63 18.61 -4.68
CA SER A 194 -4.28 19.31 -5.93
C SER A 194 -3.04 18.77 -6.66
N THR A 195 -2.24 17.93 -6.01
CA THR A 195 -0.98 17.39 -6.59
C THR A 195 -1.13 15.99 -7.14
N GLY A 196 -2.20 15.30 -6.80
CA GLY A 196 -2.51 13.94 -7.26
C GLY A 196 -3.93 13.84 -7.80
N ASP A 197 -4.44 12.64 -7.87
CA ASP A 197 -5.79 12.35 -8.40
C ASP A 197 -6.75 11.79 -7.33
N LEU A 198 -6.28 11.63 -6.07
CA LEU A 198 -7.13 11.23 -4.97
C LEU A 198 -7.65 12.46 -4.22
N ASP A 199 -8.95 12.47 -3.89
CA ASP A 199 -9.55 13.48 -3.04
C ASP A 199 -9.23 13.22 -1.57
N MET A 200 -8.17 13.85 -1.09
CA MET A 200 -7.68 13.65 0.27
C MET A 200 -8.65 14.19 1.33
N PHE A 201 -9.48 15.18 0.99
CA PHE A 201 -10.51 15.66 1.91
C PHE A 201 -11.59 14.60 2.11
N GLU A 202 -12.12 14.04 1.02
CA GLU A 202 -13.15 12.98 1.10
C GLU A 202 -12.61 11.71 1.76
N ILE A 203 -11.32 11.38 1.55
CA ILE A 203 -10.63 10.28 2.23
C ILE A 203 -10.60 10.51 3.75
N VAL A 204 -10.08 11.67 4.21
CA VAL A 204 -9.99 11.98 5.64
C VAL A 204 -11.39 12.06 6.26
N LYS A 205 -12.36 12.62 5.52
CA LYS A 205 -13.75 12.68 5.96
C LYS A 205 -14.36 11.29 6.12
N ALA A 206 -14.13 10.37 5.19
CA ALA A 206 -14.59 8.99 5.31
C ALA A 206 -14.01 8.30 6.56
N VAL A 207 -12.73 8.50 6.86
CA VAL A 207 -12.09 8.01 8.09
C VAL A 207 -12.74 8.61 9.33
N TYR A 208 -12.93 9.94 9.35
CA TYR A 208 -13.55 10.65 10.47
C TYR A 208 -14.97 10.16 10.76
N ASP A 209 -15.76 9.94 9.69
CA ASP A 209 -17.18 9.58 9.81
C ASP A 209 -17.40 8.12 10.27
N THR A 210 -16.47 7.20 9.97
CA THR A 210 -16.74 5.75 10.10
C THR A 210 -15.73 4.97 10.91
N CYS A 211 -14.53 5.51 11.14
CA CYS A 211 -13.53 4.84 11.97
C CYS A 211 -13.52 5.38 13.41
N PRO A 212 -13.06 4.59 14.40
CA PRO A 212 -12.74 5.12 15.71
C PRO A 212 -11.77 6.31 15.61
N HIS A 213 -11.98 7.37 16.42
CA HIS A 213 -11.15 8.58 16.33
C HIS A 213 -9.71 8.40 16.84
N ASP A 214 -9.41 7.26 17.45
CA ASP A 214 -8.07 6.84 17.84
C ASP A 214 -7.44 5.84 16.84
N VAL A 215 -8.08 5.61 15.69
CA VAL A 215 -7.51 4.77 14.63
C VAL A 215 -6.14 5.29 14.19
N TYR A 216 -5.19 4.36 14.04
CA TYR A 216 -3.85 4.72 13.62
C TYR A 216 -3.81 5.14 12.16
N VAL A 217 -3.41 6.39 11.92
CA VAL A 217 -3.21 6.95 10.59
C VAL A 217 -1.74 7.32 10.40
N ARG A 218 -1.14 6.83 9.34
CA ARG A 218 0.23 7.16 8.95
C ARG A 218 0.23 7.94 7.65
N PRO A 219 0.87 9.13 7.57
CA PRO A 219 1.27 9.67 6.27
C PRO A 219 2.26 8.69 5.65
N ASP A 220 1.88 8.10 4.54
CA ASP A 220 2.71 7.07 3.91
C ASP A 220 3.88 7.71 3.16
N HIS A 221 4.66 6.92 2.45
CA HIS A 221 5.74 7.43 1.64
C HIS A 221 5.23 8.32 0.49
N GLY A 222 6.12 9.10 -0.09
CA GLY A 222 5.82 10.08 -1.13
C GLY A 222 7.09 10.47 -1.87
N ARG A 223 7.35 11.77 -1.95
CA ARG A 223 8.45 12.31 -2.74
C ARG A 223 9.71 12.56 -1.90
N MET A 224 10.85 12.68 -2.58
CA MET A 224 12.06 13.27 -2.02
C MET A 224 12.10 14.74 -2.37
N ILE A 225 12.18 15.62 -1.37
CA ILE A 225 12.16 17.07 -1.56
C ILE A 225 13.38 17.73 -0.88
N TRP A 226 13.70 18.96 -1.27
CA TRP A 226 14.72 19.83 -0.65
C TRP A 226 16.12 19.20 -0.59
N GLY A 227 16.49 18.37 -1.58
CA GLY A 227 17.79 17.75 -1.63
C GLY A 227 18.02 16.66 -0.57
N GLU A 228 16.95 16.14 0.00
CA GLU A 228 17.02 15.04 0.96
C GLU A 228 17.74 13.82 0.35
N VAL A 229 18.61 13.21 1.12
CA VAL A 229 19.33 12.01 0.74
C VAL A 229 18.84 10.83 1.58
N GLY A 230 18.39 9.79 0.92
CA GLY A 230 17.85 8.61 1.57
C GLY A 230 17.34 7.59 0.54
N ARG A 231 16.59 6.61 1.03
CA ARG A 231 15.93 5.69 0.13
C ARG A 231 14.89 6.46 -0.72
N PRO A 232 14.94 6.34 -2.05
CA PRO A 232 13.97 6.96 -2.94
C PRO A 232 12.52 6.64 -2.54
N GLY A 233 11.64 7.65 -2.61
CA GLY A 233 10.24 7.53 -2.24
C GLY A 233 9.93 7.56 -0.74
N TYR A 234 10.95 7.52 0.12
CA TYR A 234 10.78 7.49 1.58
C TYR A 234 11.27 8.77 2.26
N GLY A 235 11.15 9.91 1.57
CA GLY A 235 11.50 11.22 2.08
C GLY A 235 10.82 11.56 3.41
N LEU A 236 11.59 12.06 4.37
CA LEU A 236 11.09 12.44 5.68
C LEU A 236 10.33 13.75 5.63
N TYR A 237 10.82 14.72 4.84
CA TYR A 237 10.23 16.06 4.78
C TYR A 237 8.83 16.05 4.15
N ASP A 238 8.66 15.37 3.02
CA ASP A 238 7.34 15.26 2.36
C ASP A 238 6.32 14.53 3.25
N ARG A 239 6.77 13.53 4.01
CA ARG A 239 5.93 12.83 4.99
C ARG A 239 5.54 13.72 6.18
N ALA A 240 6.44 14.59 6.66
CA ALA A 240 6.14 15.55 7.72
C ALA A 240 5.13 16.60 7.24
N LEU A 241 5.27 17.10 6.01
CA LEU A 241 4.27 17.98 5.38
C LEU A 241 2.92 17.24 5.22
N GLY A 242 2.95 15.98 4.81
CA GLY A 242 1.77 15.13 4.71
C GLY A 242 1.06 14.99 6.06
N ALA A 243 1.78 14.70 7.14
CA ALA A 243 1.20 14.63 8.48
C ALA A 243 0.53 15.94 8.89
N THR A 244 1.18 17.07 8.62
CA THR A 244 0.63 18.40 8.92
C THR A 244 -0.65 18.67 8.12
N TYR A 245 -0.67 18.32 6.85
CA TYR A 245 -1.84 18.49 5.99
C TYR A 245 -3.03 17.62 6.45
N LEU A 246 -2.79 16.34 6.75
CA LEU A 246 -3.82 15.42 7.24
C LEU A 246 -4.40 15.89 8.59
N ASN A 247 -3.56 16.37 9.51
CA ASN A 247 -4.01 16.94 10.77
C ASN A 247 -4.85 18.22 10.55
N GLY A 248 -4.49 19.07 9.59
CA GLY A 248 -5.27 20.26 9.25
C GLY A 248 -6.64 19.92 8.67
N LEU A 249 -6.74 18.89 7.81
CA LEU A 249 -8.02 18.37 7.31
C LEU A 249 -8.88 17.81 8.44
N TRP A 250 -8.30 17.01 9.32
CA TRP A 250 -8.99 16.44 10.48
C TRP A 250 -9.56 17.54 11.39
N GLU A 251 -8.73 18.51 11.75
CA GLU A 251 -9.16 19.66 12.58
C GLU A 251 -10.31 20.44 11.93
N ALA A 252 -10.25 20.66 10.61
CA ALA A 252 -11.29 21.36 9.88
C ALA A 252 -12.61 20.58 9.87
N ILE A 253 -12.57 19.28 9.63
CA ILE A 253 -13.73 18.38 9.63
C ILE A 253 -14.35 18.33 11.04
N ASP A 254 -13.53 18.16 12.08
CA ASP A 254 -14.00 18.13 13.47
C ASP A 254 -14.74 19.40 13.87
N LYS A 255 -14.19 20.57 13.54
CA LYS A 255 -14.86 21.87 13.78
C LYS A 255 -16.14 22.09 12.98
N MET A 256 -16.25 21.46 11.80
CA MET A 256 -17.47 21.54 10.97
C MET A 256 -18.57 20.58 11.47
N SER A 257 -18.17 19.42 11.98
CA SER A 257 -19.09 18.37 12.46
C SER A 257 -19.66 18.67 13.84
N ASN A 258 -18.96 19.44 14.67
CA ASN A 258 -19.36 19.80 16.03
C ASN A 258 -20.11 21.15 16.11
N LYS A 259 -20.60 21.69 15.01
CA LYS A 259 -21.48 22.85 14.94
C LYS A 259 -22.93 22.43 14.77
#